data_f6027d14a20ffd05d6eb85430def7e68
#
_entry.id   f6027d14a20ffd05d6eb85430def7e68
#
_cell.length_a   1.000
_cell.length_b   1.000
_cell.length_c   1.000
_cell.angle_alpha   90.00
_cell.angle_beta   90.00
_cell.angle_gamma   90.00
#
_symmetry.space_group_name_H-M   'P 1'
#
loop_
_entity.id
_entity.type
_entity.pdbx_description
1 polymer ?
#
loop_
_entity_poly.entity_id
_entity_poly.type
_entity_poly.pdbx_seq_one_letter_code
_entity_poly.pdbx_strand_id
1 'polypeptide(L)'
;MPLTYEMPSAIRFLVPGAVAGIVAFAFSRVMIEPLIGAAVDYEGAREHAESLLAGGDHEHGHELFTRAVQENVGAAVGVVVFGIVMGVLFAVAYAAIRAVLERRGLTPDPTGLALLLSAGMFVAIVLMPSLKYPANPPTVGLEDTVGARSSAFLTITVISVIGACVAVAAGLAWSRRWGTWRATALAVGGYVAVMLCVMVLLPGFHEVPGPLSGPDGLVLDGFPAEVLAEFRLYSLVNQALM
;
A
#
# COMPACT_ATOMS: atom_id res chain seq x y z
N MET A 1 -34.88 17.15 28.25
CA MET A 1 -33.53 17.52 27.77
C MET A 1 -32.87 16.23 27.25
N PRO A 2 -32.72 16.05 25.96
CA PRO A 2 -31.94 14.90 25.45
C PRO A 2 -30.46 15.24 25.66
N LEU A 3 -29.76 14.39 26.38
CA LEU A 3 -28.31 14.39 26.50
C LEU A 3 -27.73 14.01 25.14
N THR A 4 -27.58 14.95 24.24
CA THR A 4 -26.71 14.80 23.08
C THR A 4 -25.28 14.76 23.60
N TYR A 5 -24.80 13.56 23.86
CA TYR A 5 -23.39 13.32 24.14
C TYR A 5 -22.61 13.68 22.86
N GLU A 6 -22.09 14.90 22.83
CA GLU A 6 -21.15 15.28 21.76
C GLU A 6 -19.88 14.47 21.98
N MET A 7 -19.74 13.39 21.23
CA MET A 7 -18.48 12.67 21.20
C MET A 7 -17.34 13.64 20.89
N PRO A 8 -16.24 13.61 21.65
CA PRO A 8 -15.07 14.45 21.37
C PRO A 8 -14.72 14.32 19.89
N SER A 9 -14.49 15.45 19.23
CA SER A 9 -14.29 15.52 17.76
C SER A 9 -13.23 14.56 17.24
N ALA A 10 -12.24 14.21 18.03
CA ALA A 10 -11.21 13.24 17.72
C ALA A 10 -11.75 11.81 17.49
N ILE A 11 -12.71 11.34 18.32
CA ILE A 11 -13.27 9.99 18.21
C ILE A 11 -14.02 9.81 16.89
N ARG A 12 -14.66 10.86 16.36
CA ARG A 12 -15.43 10.82 15.09
C ARG A 12 -14.54 10.45 13.89
N PHE A 13 -13.24 10.68 13.96
CA PHE A 13 -12.29 10.38 12.89
C PHE A 13 -11.52 9.08 13.14
N LEU A 14 -11.31 8.70 14.41
CA LEU A 14 -10.61 7.46 14.76
C LEU A 14 -11.47 6.21 14.50
N VAL A 15 -12.77 6.28 14.79
CA VAL A 15 -13.68 5.14 14.66
C VAL A 15 -13.77 4.62 13.22
N PRO A 16 -14.00 5.45 12.18
CA PRO A 16 -14.01 4.95 10.81
C PRO A 16 -12.71 4.27 10.38
N GLY A 17 -11.55 4.85 10.76
CA GLY A 17 -10.24 4.26 10.50
C GLY A 17 -10.04 2.91 11.20
N ALA A 18 -10.47 2.79 12.46
CA ALA A 18 -10.42 1.52 13.19
C ALA A 18 -11.33 0.46 12.54
N VAL A 19 -12.55 0.83 12.14
CA VAL A 19 -13.49 -0.09 11.45
C VAL A 19 -12.90 -0.53 10.11
N ALA A 20 -12.35 0.38 9.32
CA ALA A 20 -11.68 0.05 8.06
C ALA A 20 -10.49 -0.90 8.31
N GLY A 21 -9.67 -0.65 9.32
CA GLY A 21 -8.58 -1.53 9.74
C GLY A 21 -9.05 -2.93 10.14
N ILE A 22 -10.15 -3.05 10.88
CA ILE A 22 -10.75 -4.35 11.25
C ILE A 22 -11.22 -5.11 10.00
N VAL A 23 -11.91 -4.43 9.08
CA VAL A 23 -12.37 -5.04 7.81
C VAL A 23 -11.18 -5.50 6.97
N ALA A 24 -10.15 -4.67 6.85
CA ALA A 24 -8.93 -5.00 6.13
C ALA A 24 -8.17 -6.16 6.79
N PHE A 25 -8.11 -6.21 8.13
CA PHE A 25 -7.53 -7.36 8.84
C PHE A 25 -8.31 -8.65 8.58
N ALA A 26 -9.65 -8.63 8.65
CA ALA A 26 -10.47 -9.79 8.36
C ALA A 26 -10.26 -10.29 6.92
N PHE A 27 -10.21 -9.39 5.94
CA PHE A 27 -9.88 -9.71 4.55
C PHE A 27 -8.46 -10.30 4.43
N SER A 28 -7.47 -9.67 5.04
CA SER A 28 -6.08 -10.14 5.03
C SER A 28 -5.96 -11.55 5.63
N ARG A 29 -6.66 -11.81 6.74
CA ARG A 29 -6.62 -13.11 7.40
C ARG A 29 -7.18 -14.25 6.55
N VAL A 30 -8.19 -13.96 5.71
CA VAL A 30 -8.85 -14.97 4.87
C VAL A 30 -8.13 -15.11 3.52
N MET A 31 -7.71 -14.01 2.91
CA MET A 31 -7.23 -14.01 1.51
C MET A 31 -5.72 -13.92 1.40
N ILE A 32 -5.04 -13.20 2.29
CA ILE A 32 -3.60 -12.94 2.16
C ILE A 32 -2.78 -13.93 2.98
N GLU A 33 -3.23 -14.28 4.19
CA GLU A 33 -2.48 -15.16 5.09
C GLU A 33 -2.16 -16.54 4.48
N PRO A 34 -3.06 -17.22 3.73
CA PRO A 34 -2.72 -18.46 3.06
C PRO A 34 -1.58 -18.31 2.05
N LEU A 35 -1.50 -17.15 1.38
CA LEU A 35 -0.44 -16.87 0.41
C LEU A 35 0.90 -16.58 1.10
N ILE A 36 0.87 -15.94 2.29
CA ILE A 36 2.05 -15.79 3.14
C ILE A 36 2.54 -17.17 3.61
N GLY A 37 1.62 -18.05 4.01
CA GLY A 37 1.95 -19.42 4.36
C GLY A 37 2.67 -20.15 3.24
N ALA A 38 2.11 -20.12 2.03
CA ALA A 38 2.71 -20.74 0.84
C ALA A 38 4.09 -20.14 0.49
N ALA A 39 4.30 -18.84 0.72
CA ALA A 39 5.58 -18.20 0.49
C ALA A 39 6.64 -18.65 1.52
N VAL A 40 6.28 -18.78 2.79
CA VAL A 40 7.17 -19.28 3.86
C VAL A 40 7.50 -20.74 3.65
N ASP A 41 6.54 -21.58 3.23
CA ASP A 41 6.79 -22.99 2.88
C ASP A 41 7.78 -23.10 1.72
N TYR A 42 7.67 -22.24 0.71
CA TYR A 42 8.63 -22.17 -0.39
C TYR A 42 10.01 -21.73 0.10
N GLU A 43 10.09 -20.75 1.03
CA GLU A 43 11.36 -20.30 1.62
C GLU A 43 12.09 -21.44 2.31
N GLY A 44 11.40 -22.17 3.18
CA GLY A 44 11.97 -23.34 3.86
C GLY A 44 12.42 -24.45 2.91
N ALA A 45 11.64 -24.72 1.84
CA ALA A 45 12.02 -25.67 0.82
C ALA A 45 13.27 -25.23 0.05
N ARG A 46 13.40 -23.93 -0.23
CA ARG A 46 14.56 -23.35 -0.91
C ARG A 46 15.82 -23.39 -0.07
N GLU A 47 15.73 -22.98 1.20
CA GLU A 47 16.85 -23.05 2.15
C GLU A 47 17.35 -24.49 2.31
N HIS A 48 16.44 -25.45 2.44
CA HIS A 48 16.79 -26.87 2.51
C HIS A 48 17.49 -27.35 1.23
N ALA A 49 17.01 -26.98 0.06
CA ALA A 49 17.61 -27.33 -1.20
C ALA A 49 19.01 -26.70 -1.37
N GLU A 50 19.17 -25.44 -0.98
CA GLU A 50 20.46 -24.73 -1.00
C GLU A 50 21.47 -25.34 -0.03
N SER A 51 21.04 -25.77 1.19
CA SER A 51 21.90 -26.44 2.17
C SER A 51 22.40 -27.81 1.64
N LEU A 52 21.54 -28.57 0.99
CA LEU A 52 21.93 -29.84 0.37
C LEU A 52 22.99 -29.63 -0.73
N LEU A 53 22.86 -28.59 -1.53
CA LEU A 53 23.81 -28.25 -2.59
C LEU A 53 25.13 -27.70 -2.04
N ALA A 54 25.09 -26.96 -0.92
CA ALA A 54 26.27 -26.38 -0.28
C ALA A 54 27.03 -27.38 0.61
N GLY A 55 26.41 -28.51 0.96
CA GLY A 55 27.01 -29.52 1.86
C GLY A 55 27.20 -29.07 3.30
N GLY A 56 26.38 -28.10 3.77
CA GLY A 56 26.43 -27.54 5.12
C GLY A 56 25.08 -27.45 5.80
N ASP A 57 25.05 -27.58 7.13
CA ASP A 57 23.89 -27.27 7.95
C ASP A 57 23.85 -25.75 8.21
N HIS A 58 22.74 -25.09 7.86
CA HIS A 58 22.47 -23.73 8.26
C HIS A 58 21.71 -23.74 9.59
N GLU A 59 22.24 -22.99 10.59
CA GLU A 59 21.50 -22.75 11.84
C GLU A 59 20.26 -21.92 11.54
N HIS A 60 19.10 -22.47 11.91
CA HIS A 60 17.83 -21.73 11.87
C HIS A 60 17.90 -20.54 12.84
N GLY A 61 17.68 -19.34 12.34
CA GLY A 61 17.59 -18.15 13.16
C GLY A 61 16.47 -18.29 14.22
N HIS A 62 16.77 -17.90 15.47
CA HIS A 62 15.79 -17.91 16.56
C HIS A 62 14.67 -16.88 16.27
N GLU A 63 13.48 -17.36 15.96
CA GLU A 63 12.29 -16.51 15.92
C GLU A 63 11.95 -16.00 17.32
N LEU A 64 11.85 -14.69 17.50
CA LEU A 64 11.50 -14.05 18.79
C LEU A 64 10.05 -14.27 19.19
N PHE A 65 9.17 -14.53 18.24
CA PHE A 65 7.74 -14.79 18.44
C PHE A 65 7.28 -15.99 17.61
N THR A 66 6.34 -16.75 18.16
CA THR A 66 5.73 -17.87 17.40
C THR A 66 4.91 -17.33 16.23
N ARG A 67 4.87 -18.09 15.13
CA ARG A 67 4.07 -17.77 13.93
C ARG A 67 2.61 -17.40 14.28
N ALA A 68 1.97 -18.18 15.20
CA ALA A 68 0.60 -17.92 15.63
C ALA A 68 0.41 -16.54 16.27
N VAL A 69 1.40 -16.02 16.99
CA VAL A 69 1.36 -14.66 17.57
C VAL A 69 1.54 -13.60 16.48
N GLN A 70 2.43 -13.84 15.54
CA GLN A 70 2.66 -12.90 14.40
C GLN A 70 1.40 -12.78 13.53
N GLU A 71 0.80 -13.89 13.14
CA GLU A 71 -0.38 -13.96 12.26
C GLU A 71 -1.65 -13.33 12.86
N ASN A 72 -1.88 -13.54 14.14
CA ASN A 72 -3.14 -13.14 14.76
C ASN A 72 -3.04 -11.82 15.52
N VAL A 73 -2.05 -11.67 16.40
CA VAL A 73 -1.93 -10.48 17.26
C VAL A 73 -1.13 -9.39 16.56
N GLY A 74 0.04 -9.72 16.00
CA GLY A 74 0.90 -8.76 15.33
C GLY A 74 0.23 -8.13 14.13
N ALA A 75 -0.34 -8.94 13.24
CA ALA A 75 -1.05 -8.48 12.06
C ALA A 75 -2.31 -7.67 12.42
N ALA A 76 -3.12 -8.13 13.39
CA ALA A 76 -4.31 -7.41 13.83
C ALA A 76 -3.97 -6.00 14.35
N VAL A 77 -3.01 -5.91 15.26
CA VAL A 77 -2.57 -4.62 15.83
C VAL A 77 -2.01 -3.72 14.73
N GLY A 78 -1.12 -4.25 13.89
CA GLY A 78 -0.49 -3.48 12.80
C GLY A 78 -1.52 -2.90 11.83
N VAL A 79 -2.44 -3.72 11.33
CA VAL A 79 -3.45 -3.30 10.34
C VAL A 79 -4.46 -2.33 10.94
N VAL A 80 -4.92 -2.56 12.17
CA VAL A 80 -5.89 -1.65 12.83
C VAL A 80 -5.24 -0.30 13.15
N VAL A 81 -4.01 -0.28 13.68
CA VAL A 81 -3.27 0.96 13.95
C VAL A 81 -3.02 1.71 12.64
N PHE A 82 -2.65 1.01 11.57
CA PHE A 82 -2.47 1.64 10.26
C PHE A 82 -3.79 2.24 9.74
N GLY A 83 -4.91 1.53 9.86
CA GLY A 83 -6.24 2.07 9.52
C GLY A 83 -6.60 3.34 10.30
N ILE A 84 -6.29 3.38 11.61
CA ILE A 84 -6.48 4.58 12.43
C ILE A 84 -5.62 5.75 11.91
N VAL A 85 -4.35 5.50 11.61
CA VAL A 85 -3.44 6.53 11.06
C VAL A 85 -3.97 7.07 9.74
N MET A 86 -4.41 6.18 8.83
CA MET A 86 -5.02 6.58 7.56
C MET A 86 -6.31 7.39 7.77
N GLY A 87 -7.14 7.02 8.74
CA GLY A 87 -8.33 7.78 9.10
C GLY A 87 -8.02 9.20 9.60
N VAL A 88 -6.96 9.36 10.39
CA VAL A 88 -6.48 10.68 10.84
C VAL A 88 -5.96 11.51 9.67
N LEU A 89 -5.13 10.92 8.80
CA LEU A 89 -4.62 11.60 7.60
C LEU A 89 -5.76 12.04 6.67
N PHE A 90 -6.76 11.18 6.48
CA PHE A 90 -7.97 11.51 5.74
C PHE A 90 -8.71 12.71 6.36
N ALA A 91 -8.91 12.71 7.67
CA ALA A 91 -9.62 13.80 8.37
C ALA A 91 -8.87 15.13 8.21
N VAL A 92 -7.56 15.14 8.34
CA VAL A 92 -6.71 16.33 8.14
C VAL A 92 -6.82 16.83 6.70
N ALA A 93 -6.68 15.93 5.72
CA ALA A 93 -6.78 16.27 4.30
C ALA A 93 -8.19 16.80 3.95
N TYR A 94 -9.23 16.15 4.46
CA TYR A 94 -10.62 16.56 4.26
C TYR A 94 -10.88 17.98 4.82
N ALA A 95 -10.45 18.24 6.07
CA ALA A 95 -10.61 19.55 6.69
C ALA A 95 -9.84 20.63 5.91
N ALA A 96 -8.61 20.34 5.48
CA ALA A 96 -7.79 21.29 4.72
C ALA A 96 -8.42 21.63 3.35
N ILE A 97 -8.85 20.60 2.58
CA ILE A 97 -9.47 20.81 1.26
C ILE A 97 -10.79 21.56 1.42
N ARG A 98 -11.64 21.15 2.37
CA ARG A 98 -12.90 21.83 2.66
C ARG A 98 -12.68 23.30 2.98
N ALA A 99 -11.74 23.63 3.85
CA ALA A 99 -11.41 25.03 4.19
C ALA A 99 -10.95 25.84 2.96
N VAL A 100 -10.16 25.24 2.06
CA VAL A 100 -9.74 25.88 0.80
C VAL A 100 -10.94 26.14 -0.12
N LEU A 101 -11.85 25.18 -0.25
CA LEU A 101 -13.05 25.33 -1.09
C LEU A 101 -13.99 26.39 -0.55
N GLU A 102 -14.26 26.39 0.76
CA GLU A 102 -15.08 27.39 1.43
C GLU A 102 -14.52 28.82 1.28
N ARG A 103 -13.19 29.00 1.42
CA ARG A 103 -12.52 30.30 1.15
C ARG A 103 -12.67 30.76 -0.29
N ARG A 104 -12.92 29.84 -1.22
CA ARG A 104 -13.19 30.16 -2.65
C ARG A 104 -14.67 30.36 -2.96
N GLY A 105 -15.55 30.30 -1.96
CA GLY A 105 -16.99 30.41 -2.09
C GLY A 105 -17.66 29.17 -2.68
N LEU A 106 -16.98 28.01 -2.60
CA LEU A 106 -17.50 26.73 -3.05
C LEU A 106 -18.02 25.93 -1.84
N THR A 107 -19.23 25.42 -1.92
CA THR A 107 -19.84 24.55 -0.91
C THR A 107 -20.03 23.16 -1.49
N PRO A 108 -18.99 22.29 -1.45
CA PRO A 108 -19.11 20.96 -1.99
C PRO A 108 -20.04 20.09 -1.14
N ASP A 109 -20.73 19.15 -1.79
CA ASP A 109 -21.42 18.09 -1.07
C ASP A 109 -20.43 17.31 -0.20
N PRO A 110 -20.70 17.16 1.12
CA PRO A 110 -19.77 16.49 2.02
C PRO A 110 -19.44 15.05 1.62
N THR A 111 -20.44 14.31 1.15
CA THR A 111 -20.26 12.90 0.74
C THR A 111 -19.44 12.80 -0.54
N GLY A 112 -19.77 13.62 -1.54
CA GLY A 112 -19.02 13.67 -2.80
C GLY A 112 -17.56 14.07 -2.58
N LEU A 113 -17.29 15.05 -1.69
CA LEU A 113 -15.94 15.45 -1.33
C LEU A 113 -15.18 14.30 -0.64
N ALA A 114 -15.83 13.59 0.29
CA ALA A 114 -15.23 12.47 0.98
C ALA A 114 -14.85 11.33 0.02
N LEU A 115 -15.76 10.96 -0.90
CA LEU A 115 -15.50 9.92 -1.89
C LEU A 115 -14.37 10.30 -2.86
N LEU A 116 -14.36 11.55 -3.35
CA LEU A 116 -13.30 12.03 -4.23
C LEU A 116 -11.94 12.06 -3.53
N LEU A 117 -11.93 12.45 -2.25
CA LEU A 117 -10.70 12.47 -1.47
C LEU A 117 -10.20 11.05 -1.20
N SER A 118 -11.08 10.10 -0.81
CA SER A 118 -10.71 8.70 -0.61
C SER A 118 -10.13 8.10 -1.88
N ALA A 119 -10.79 8.29 -3.03
CA ALA A 119 -10.28 7.83 -4.31
C ALA A 119 -8.93 8.48 -4.67
N GLY A 120 -8.78 9.79 -4.44
CA GLY A 120 -7.53 10.51 -4.69
C GLY A 120 -6.39 10.04 -3.79
N MET A 121 -6.64 9.80 -2.51
CA MET A 121 -5.66 9.24 -1.57
C MET A 121 -5.26 7.82 -1.96
N PHE A 122 -6.23 6.96 -2.30
CA PHE A 122 -5.94 5.61 -2.80
C PHE A 122 -5.05 5.66 -4.05
N VAL A 123 -5.37 6.50 -5.03
CA VAL A 123 -4.53 6.66 -6.23
C VAL A 123 -3.14 7.15 -5.89
N ALA A 124 -3.01 8.19 -5.05
CA ALA A 124 -1.72 8.83 -4.78
C ALA A 124 -0.81 8.02 -3.85
N ILE A 125 -1.37 7.35 -2.85
CA ILE A 125 -0.59 6.66 -1.80
C ILE A 125 -0.40 5.17 -2.11
N VAL A 126 -1.38 4.56 -2.79
CA VAL A 126 -1.39 3.11 -3.03
C VAL A 126 -1.18 2.78 -4.50
N LEU A 127 -2.10 3.19 -5.38
CA LEU A 127 -2.12 2.72 -6.75
C LEU A 127 -0.87 3.13 -7.53
N MET A 128 -0.50 4.42 -7.51
CA MET A 128 0.66 4.90 -8.28
C MET A 128 1.99 4.28 -7.82
N PRO A 129 2.32 4.20 -6.52
CA PRO A 129 3.50 3.47 -6.09
C PRO A 129 3.47 1.98 -6.45
N SER A 130 2.32 1.31 -6.30
CA SER A 130 2.18 -0.12 -6.58
C SER A 130 2.33 -0.49 -8.05
N LEU A 131 2.06 0.44 -8.99
CA LEU A 131 2.32 0.22 -10.42
C LEU A 131 3.82 0.03 -10.73
N LYS A 132 4.69 0.64 -9.96
CA LYS A 132 6.14 0.48 -10.09
C LYS A 132 6.71 -0.55 -9.14
N TYR A 133 6.25 -0.52 -7.89
CA TYR A 133 6.71 -1.37 -6.81
C TYR A 133 5.52 -2.08 -6.15
N PRO A 134 5.02 -3.16 -6.76
CA PRO A 134 3.93 -3.94 -6.18
C PRO A 134 4.36 -4.60 -4.87
N ALA A 135 3.40 -4.92 -4.02
CA ALA A 135 3.64 -5.68 -2.81
C ALA A 135 4.22 -7.07 -3.17
N ASN A 136 5.18 -7.52 -2.40
CA ASN A 136 5.77 -8.85 -2.55
C ASN A 136 5.57 -9.66 -1.26
N PRO A 137 5.28 -10.95 -1.37
CA PRO A 137 5.24 -11.84 -0.22
C PRO A 137 6.66 -12.08 0.35
N PRO A 138 6.79 -12.72 1.52
CA PRO A 138 8.08 -13.22 2.00
C PRO A 138 8.84 -13.96 0.91
N THR A 139 10.16 -14.04 1.00
CA THR A 139 11.06 -14.68 0.02
C THR A 139 11.25 -13.92 -1.30
N VAL A 140 10.31 -13.05 -1.68
CA VAL A 140 10.43 -12.24 -2.90
C VAL A 140 11.12 -10.92 -2.61
N GLY A 141 12.43 -10.88 -2.92
CA GLY A 141 13.31 -9.75 -2.70
C GLY A 141 14.59 -10.16 -1.96
N LEU A 142 15.69 -9.50 -2.26
CA LEU A 142 16.98 -9.75 -1.65
C LEU A 142 17.16 -8.90 -0.38
N GLU A 143 17.81 -9.44 0.65
CA GLU A 143 18.11 -8.72 1.89
C GLU A 143 18.99 -7.49 1.65
N ASP A 144 20.00 -7.61 0.81
CA ASP A 144 20.92 -6.52 0.47
C ASP A 144 20.24 -5.33 -0.21
N THR A 145 19.07 -5.52 -0.82
CA THR A 145 18.34 -4.48 -1.53
C THR A 145 17.20 -3.86 -0.72
N VAL A 146 16.89 -4.34 0.48
CA VAL A 146 15.78 -3.85 1.32
C VAL A 146 15.84 -2.33 1.50
N GLY A 147 17.02 -1.76 1.80
CA GLY A 147 17.20 -0.32 1.95
C GLY A 147 16.92 0.45 0.65
N ALA A 148 17.42 -0.04 -0.48
CA ALA A 148 17.21 0.57 -1.79
C ALA A 148 15.74 0.50 -2.23
N ARG A 149 15.09 -0.64 -2.04
CA ARG A 149 13.66 -0.84 -2.33
C ARG A 149 12.77 0.06 -1.48
N SER A 150 13.05 0.13 -0.17
CA SER A 150 12.29 0.97 0.76
C SER A 150 12.43 2.45 0.43
N SER A 151 13.63 2.92 0.12
CA SER A 151 13.88 4.31 -0.25
C SER A 151 13.24 4.67 -1.61
N ALA A 152 13.27 3.78 -2.59
CA ALA A 152 12.63 3.97 -3.89
C ALA A 152 11.09 4.02 -3.76
N PHE A 153 10.49 3.11 -2.96
CA PHE A 153 9.06 3.12 -2.67
C PHE A 153 8.63 4.40 -1.93
N LEU A 154 9.39 4.81 -0.91
CA LEU A 154 9.10 6.06 -0.21
C LEU A 154 9.21 7.27 -1.13
N THR A 155 10.22 7.30 -1.98
CA THR A 155 10.45 8.39 -2.95
C THR A 155 9.27 8.53 -3.90
N ILE A 156 8.84 7.45 -4.56
CA ILE A 156 7.69 7.51 -5.48
C ILE A 156 6.41 7.90 -4.76
N THR A 157 6.20 7.41 -3.52
CA THR A 157 5.02 7.76 -2.71
C THR A 157 4.99 9.24 -2.36
N VAL A 158 6.10 9.80 -1.89
CA VAL A 158 6.20 11.23 -1.56
C VAL A 158 5.99 12.10 -2.79
N ILE A 159 6.63 11.77 -3.93
CA ILE A 159 6.45 12.50 -5.18
C ILE A 159 5.00 12.40 -5.66
N SER A 160 4.37 11.24 -5.55
CA SER A 160 2.97 11.03 -5.92
C SER A 160 2.03 11.90 -5.09
N VAL A 161 2.19 11.94 -3.77
CA VAL A 161 1.37 12.76 -2.87
C VAL A 161 1.55 14.25 -3.17
N ILE A 162 2.80 14.72 -3.32
CA ILE A 162 3.09 16.11 -3.68
C ILE A 162 2.49 16.44 -5.05
N GLY A 163 2.67 15.57 -6.04
CA GLY A 163 2.11 15.72 -7.37
C GLY A 163 0.57 15.79 -7.36
N ALA A 164 -0.09 14.95 -6.57
CA ALA A 164 -1.54 15.00 -6.40
C ALA A 164 -2.01 16.32 -5.77
N CYS A 165 -1.31 16.81 -4.73
CA CYS A 165 -1.60 18.11 -4.12
C CYS A 165 -1.45 19.27 -5.14
N VAL A 166 -0.37 19.23 -5.94
CA VAL A 166 -0.14 20.22 -7.02
C VAL A 166 -1.22 20.13 -8.08
N ALA A 167 -1.61 18.93 -8.50
CA ALA A 167 -2.67 18.71 -9.48
C ALA A 167 -4.02 19.28 -9.00
N VAL A 168 -4.39 19.04 -7.74
CA VAL A 168 -5.61 19.61 -7.14
C VAL A 168 -5.53 21.13 -7.12
N ALA A 169 -4.41 21.70 -6.67
CA ALA A 169 -4.21 23.16 -6.63
C ALA A 169 -4.29 23.80 -8.01
N ALA A 170 -3.65 23.19 -9.01
CA ALA A 170 -3.67 23.63 -10.41
C ALA A 170 -5.08 23.51 -11.02
N GLY A 171 -5.75 22.39 -10.83
CA GLY A 171 -7.13 22.19 -11.29
C GLY A 171 -8.09 23.26 -10.75
N LEU A 172 -7.99 23.55 -9.45
CA LEU A 172 -8.76 24.62 -8.81
C LEU A 172 -8.39 26.02 -9.31
N ALA A 173 -7.13 26.28 -9.61
CA ALA A 173 -6.69 27.58 -10.16
C ALA A 173 -7.16 27.78 -11.60
N TRP A 174 -7.04 26.75 -12.43
CA TRP A 174 -7.35 26.79 -13.86
C TRP A 174 -8.86 26.70 -14.16
N SER A 175 -9.66 26.12 -13.25
CA SER A 175 -11.11 25.94 -13.44
C SER A 175 -11.83 27.26 -13.75
N ARG A 176 -11.41 28.36 -13.15
CA ARG A 176 -11.96 29.71 -13.37
C ARG A 176 -11.69 30.24 -14.79
N ARG A 177 -10.57 29.83 -15.42
CA ARG A 177 -10.14 30.34 -16.73
C ARG A 177 -10.57 29.45 -17.89
N TRP A 178 -10.50 28.13 -17.71
CA TRP A 178 -10.70 27.15 -18.79
C TRP A 178 -11.92 26.24 -18.61
N GLY A 179 -12.68 26.47 -17.53
CA GLY A 179 -13.78 25.61 -17.14
C GLY A 179 -13.30 24.34 -16.42
N THR A 180 -14.19 23.77 -15.61
CA THR A 180 -13.86 22.65 -14.70
C THR A 180 -13.33 21.43 -15.44
N TRP A 181 -13.98 21.00 -16.52
CA TRP A 181 -13.60 19.80 -17.27
C TRP A 181 -12.17 19.87 -17.84
N ARG A 182 -11.86 20.97 -18.55
CA ARG A 182 -10.52 21.14 -19.14
C ARG A 182 -9.44 21.27 -18.08
N ALA A 183 -9.70 22.02 -17.03
CA ALA A 183 -8.79 22.18 -15.91
C ALA A 183 -8.49 20.85 -15.23
N THR A 184 -9.53 20.04 -14.96
CA THR A 184 -9.36 18.70 -14.37
C THR A 184 -8.58 17.79 -15.30
N ALA A 185 -8.92 17.72 -16.58
CA ALA A 185 -8.22 16.88 -17.54
C ALA A 185 -6.73 17.23 -17.66
N LEU A 186 -6.38 18.54 -17.69
CA LEU A 186 -4.99 18.99 -17.73
C LEU A 186 -4.24 18.69 -16.42
N ALA A 187 -4.89 18.88 -15.27
CA ALA A 187 -4.28 18.61 -13.98
C ALA A 187 -4.00 17.11 -13.78
N VAL A 188 -4.99 16.26 -14.09
CA VAL A 188 -4.84 14.80 -14.02
C VAL A 188 -3.83 14.30 -15.05
N GLY A 189 -3.89 14.79 -16.30
CA GLY A 189 -2.94 14.42 -17.34
C GLY A 189 -1.51 14.82 -16.99
N GLY A 190 -1.31 16.01 -16.43
CA GLY A 190 -0.02 16.48 -15.91
C GLY A 190 0.50 15.61 -14.77
N TYR A 191 -0.35 15.25 -13.82
CA TYR A 191 0.00 14.33 -12.74
C TYR A 191 0.45 12.96 -13.27
N VAL A 192 -0.34 12.36 -14.16
CA VAL A 192 0.00 11.07 -14.76
C VAL A 192 1.32 11.14 -15.55
N ALA A 193 1.53 12.20 -16.33
CA ALA A 193 2.77 12.39 -17.08
C ALA A 193 3.99 12.48 -16.16
N VAL A 194 3.90 13.24 -15.06
CA VAL A 194 4.97 13.33 -14.05
C VAL A 194 5.22 11.96 -13.43
N MET A 195 4.18 11.23 -13.03
CA MET A 195 4.35 9.92 -12.43
C MET A 195 4.99 8.90 -13.39
N LEU A 196 4.61 8.91 -14.67
CA LEU A 196 5.25 8.08 -15.68
C LEU A 196 6.75 8.41 -15.84
N CYS A 197 7.11 9.69 -15.88
CA CYS A 197 8.52 10.10 -15.88
C CYS A 197 9.27 9.60 -14.66
N VAL A 198 8.69 9.73 -13.46
CA VAL A 198 9.29 9.25 -12.20
C VAL A 198 9.47 7.74 -12.23
N MET A 199 8.47 6.99 -12.72
CA MET A 199 8.56 5.53 -12.84
C MET A 199 9.67 5.08 -13.79
N VAL A 200 9.95 5.83 -14.85
CA VAL A 200 11.05 5.53 -15.77
C VAL A 200 12.42 5.82 -15.14
N LEU A 201 12.52 6.90 -14.35
CA LEU A 201 13.78 7.32 -13.73
C LEU A 201 14.20 6.49 -12.52
N LEU A 202 13.23 5.91 -11.79
CA LEU A 202 13.52 5.11 -10.61
C LEU A 202 13.98 3.69 -11.00
N PRO A 203 14.86 3.06 -10.20
CA PRO A 203 15.37 1.72 -10.46
C PRO A 203 14.26 0.67 -10.48
N GLY A 204 14.44 -0.40 -11.25
CA GLY A 204 13.60 -1.60 -11.20
C GLY A 204 14.26 -2.69 -10.36
N PHE A 205 13.45 -3.42 -9.59
CA PHE A 205 13.90 -4.56 -8.80
C PHE A 205 13.20 -5.82 -9.33
N HIS A 206 14.00 -6.76 -9.89
CA HIS A 206 13.51 -8.01 -10.46
C HIS A 206 14.10 -9.17 -9.65
N GLU A 207 13.57 -9.35 -8.44
CA GLU A 207 14.13 -10.21 -7.41
C GLU A 207 13.19 -11.39 -7.07
N VAL A 208 12.43 -11.86 -8.04
CA VAL A 208 11.62 -13.08 -7.86
C VAL A 208 12.56 -14.27 -7.96
N PRO A 209 12.59 -15.17 -6.94
CA PRO A 209 13.46 -16.34 -6.97
C PRO A 209 13.19 -17.21 -8.19
N GLY A 210 14.24 -17.46 -8.98
CA GLY A 210 14.20 -18.37 -10.11
C GLY A 210 14.39 -19.83 -9.70
N PRO A 211 14.32 -20.77 -10.65
CA PRO A 211 14.58 -22.19 -10.40
C PRO A 211 16.00 -22.42 -9.85
N LEU A 212 16.13 -23.35 -8.92
CA LEU A 212 17.41 -23.81 -8.38
C LEU A 212 17.81 -25.10 -9.07
N SER A 213 19.02 -25.11 -9.64
CA SER A 213 19.57 -26.27 -10.34
C SER A 213 20.84 -26.75 -9.66
N GLY A 214 20.99 -28.06 -9.52
CA GLY A 214 22.17 -28.73 -9.05
C GLY A 214 22.90 -29.49 -10.18
N PRO A 215 23.94 -30.28 -9.86
CA PRO A 215 24.71 -31.06 -10.85
C PRO A 215 23.87 -32.04 -11.64
N ASP A 216 22.83 -32.59 -11.04
CA ASP A 216 21.96 -33.63 -11.63
C ASP A 216 20.69 -33.06 -12.28
N GLY A 217 20.51 -31.73 -12.34
CA GLY A 217 19.38 -31.07 -12.95
C GLY A 217 18.62 -30.13 -12.03
N LEU A 218 17.33 -29.95 -12.31
CA LEU A 218 16.44 -29.07 -11.51
C LEU A 218 16.22 -29.67 -10.11
N VAL A 219 16.46 -28.88 -9.07
CA VAL A 219 16.28 -29.26 -7.66
C VAL A 219 15.00 -28.66 -7.09
N LEU A 220 14.72 -27.38 -7.43
CA LEU A 220 13.52 -26.68 -6.99
C LEU A 220 13.05 -25.72 -8.08
N ASP A 221 11.75 -25.68 -8.30
CA ASP A 221 11.13 -24.69 -9.19
C ASP A 221 11.28 -23.26 -8.67
N GLY A 222 11.13 -22.28 -9.55
CA GLY A 222 11.07 -20.88 -9.16
C GLY A 222 9.84 -20.56 -8.31
N PHE A 223 9.81 -19.37 -7.71
CA PHE A 223 8.68 -18.94 -6.87
C PHE A 223 7.36 -19.04 -7.66
N PRO A 224 6.28 -19.61 -7.07
CA PRO A 224 5.02 -19.83 -7.77
C PRO A 224 4.39 -18.52 -8.25
N ALA A 225 4.23 -18.38 -9.57
CA ALA A 225 3.73 -17.15 -10.19
C ALA A 225 2.29 -16.82 -9.78
N GLU A 226 1.47 -17.84 -9.53
CA GLU A 226 0.09 -17.69 -9.07
C GLU A 226 0.03 -17.06 -7.68
N VAL A 227 0.82 -17.58 -6.71
CA VAL A 227 0.93 -17.05 -5.36
C VAL A 227 1.37 -15.59 -5.40
N LEU A 228 2.35 -15.26 -6.24
CA LEU A 228 2.83 -13.88 -6.41
C LEU A 228 1.75 -12.95 -6.97
N ALA A 229 1.03 -13.39 -8.01
CA ALA A 229 -0.01 -12.58 -8.65
C ALA A 229 -1.19 -12.34 -7.71
N GLU A 230 -1.67 -13.37 -7.03
CA GLU A 230 -2.77 -13.28 -6.06
C GLU A 230 -2.39 -12.41 -4.86
N PHE A 231 -1.17 -12.57 -4.32
CA PHE A 231 -0.69 -11.74 -3.22
C PHE A 231 -0.69 -10.26 -3.58
N ARG A 232 -0.21 -9.90 -4.77
CA ARG A 232 -0.19 -8.52 -5.27
C ARG A 232 -1.61 -7.96 -5.43
N LEU A 233 -2.50 -8.75 -6.03
CA LEU A 233 -3.90 -8.37 -6.22
C LEU A 233 -4.62 -8.16 -4.89
N TYR A 234 -4.53 -9.14 -3.99
CA TYR A 234 -5.22 -9.06 -2.70
C TYR A 234 -4.63 -7.99 -1.78
N SER A 235 -3.32 -7.76 -1.85
CA SER A 235 -2.70 -6.61 -1.17
C SER A 235 -3.28 -5.28 -1.65
N LEU A 236 -3.47 -5.11 -2.96
CA LEU A 236 -4.06 -3.90 -3.53
C LEU A 236 -5.55 -3.75 -3.12
N VAL A 237 -6.31 -4.84 -3.17
CA VAL A 237 -7.72 -4.86 -2.71
C VAL A 237 -7.80 -4.53 -1.21
N ASN A 238 -6.93 -5.10 -0.39
CA ASN A 238 -6.89 -4.82 1.05
C ASN A 238 -6.66 -3.34 1.36
N GLN A 239 -5.77 -2.69 0.61
CA GLN A 239 -5.54 -1.25 0.71
C GLN A 239 -6.74 -0.42 0.22
N ALA A 240 -7.51 -0.92 -0.74
CA ALA A 240 -8.73 -0.26 -1.21
C ALA A 240 -9.90 -0.36 -0.21
N LEU A 241 -9.87 -1.34 0.71
CA LEU A 241 -10.86 -1.49 1.78
C LEU A 241 -10.63 -0.52 2.96
N MET A 242 -9.43 0.06 3.05
CA MET A 242 -9.07 1.06 4.06
C MET A 242 -9.42 2.48 3.60
#